data_06bb516851e897828a665d686e519b57
#
_entry.id   06bb516851e897828a665d686e519b57
#
_cell.length_a   1.000
_cell.length_b   1.000
_cell.length_c   1.000
_cell.angle_alpha   90.00
_cell.angle_beta   90.00
_cell.angle_gamma   90.00
#
_symmetry.space_group_name_H-M   'P 1'
#
loop_
_entity.id
_entity.type
_entity.pdbx_description
1 polymer ?
#
loop_
_entity_poly.entity_id
_entity_poly.type
_entity_poly.pdbx_seq_one_letter_code
_entity_poly.pdbx_strand_id
1 'polypeptide(L)'
;VLFTKFYSNNHIKIYSLFLFIFLDLSKHLVRYTKMQSFTEENYLKIIYHLSENNDQAVQTNAIAEKMQTKAASVTDMIKKLADKQLIDYKKYQGVRLTVTGKQAAINIVRKHRLWEVFLVEKLNFKWDEVHDIAEELEHINSPELVERLDEFLLYPKNDPHGDPIPDKHGKFDAIPFTRLSKLQAGEQGLIMGVSEHSSAFLKHLEKLGLTLGKTLTLATITDFDGSVEIMMEDKKISVTREVAKHILIRI
;
A
#
# COMPACT_ATOMS: atom_id res chain seq x y z
N VAL A 1 -54.38 -25.78 23.96
CA VAL A 1 -53.21 -25.96 24.85
C VAL A 1 -51.93 -26.43 24.07
N LEU A 2 -52.04 -27.05 22.90
CA LEU A 2 -50.87 -27.52 22.10
C LEU A 2 -50.27 -26.46 21.16
N PHE A 3 -51.00 -25.44 20.77
CA PHE A 3 -50.55 -24.39 19.86
C PHE A 3 -49.65 -23.31 20.51
N THR A 4 -49.81 -23.06 21.81
CA THR A 4 -49.04 -22.06 22.56
C THR A 4 -47.61 -22.51 22.93
N LYS A 5 -47.33 -23.84 22.95
CA LYS A 5 -45.99 -24.36 23.24
C LYS A 5 -45.05 -24.37 22.04
N PHE A 6 -45.58 -24.38 20.82
CA PHE A 6 -44.77 -24.41 19.59
C PHE A 6 -44.21 -23.01 19.22
N TYR A 7 -44.91 -21.94 19.52
CA TYR A 7 -44.50 -20.58 19.27
C TYR A 7 -43.40 -20.07 20.24
N SER A 8 -43.43 -20.54 21.49
CA SER A 8 -42.45 -20.14 22.52
C SER A 8 -41.03 -20.66 22.26
N ASN A 9 -40.88 -21.89 21.75
CA ASN A 9 -39.57 -22.50 21.58
C ASN A 9 -38.82 -21.99 20.33
N ASN A 10 -39.52 -21.51 19.31
CA ASN A 10 -38.89 -20.95 18.11
C ASN A 10 -38.41 -19.51 18.34
N HIS A 11 -39.14 -18.71 19.08
CA HIS A 11 -38.70 -17.37 19.46
C HIS A 11 -37.42 -17.40 20.33
N ILE A 12 -37.35 -18.31 21.31
CA ILE A 12 -36.16 -18.46 22.17
C ILE A 12 -34.93 -18.88 21.35
N LYS A 13 -35.07 -19.78 20.35
CA LYS A 13 -33.98 -20.18 19.49
C LYS A 13 -33.54 -19.05 18.55
N ILE A 14 -34.47 -18.25 18.04
CA ILE A 14 -34.17 -17.11 17.18
C ILE A 14 -33.47 -16.02 18.00
N TYR A 15 -33.92 -15.71 19.19
CA TYR A 15 -33.26 -14.74 20.08
C TYR A 15 -31.89 -15.23 20.54
N SER A 16 -31.71 -16.51 20.82
CA SER A 16 -30.43 -17.10 21.15
C SER A 16 -29.43 -17.06 19.98
N LEU A 17 -29.89 -17.30 18.75
CA LEU A 17 -29.09 -17.19 17.53
C LEU A 17 -28.71 -15.73 17.22
N PHE A 18 -29.64 -14.79 17.36
CA PHE A 18 -29.38 -13.35 17.22
C PHE A 18 -28.41 -12.85 18.29
N LEU A 19 -28.57 -13.28 19.54
CA LEU A 19 -27.68 -12.92 20.64
C LEU A 19 -26.27 -13.52 20.42
N PHE A 20 -26.17 -14.73 19.89
CA PHE A 20 -24.89 -15.37 19.55
C PHE A 20 -24.18 -14.66 18.40
N ILE A 21 -24.91 -14.32 17.34
CA ILE A 21 -24.40 -13.54 16.19
C ILE A 21 -24.02 -12.12 16.64
N PHE A 22 -24.81 -11.49 17.50
CA PHE A 22 -24.52 -10.15 18.03
C PHE A 22 -23.32 -10.14 18.98
N LEU A 23 -23.17 -11.17 19.81
CA LEU A 23 -22.01 -11.37 20.71
C LEU A 23 -20.74 -11.72 19.91
N ASP A 24 -20.87 -12.46 18.82
CA ASP A 24 -19.73 -12.78 17.95
C ASP A 24 -19.33 -11.56 17.10
N LEU A 25 -20.28 -10.83 16.55
CA LEU A 25 -20.07 -9.53 15.91
C LEU A 25 -19.48 -8.50 16.88
N SER A 26 -19.96 -8.43 18.12
CA SER A 26 -19.42 -7.53 19.13
C SER A 26 -17.99 -7.92 19.56
N LYS A 27 -17.68 -9.22 19.64
CA LYS A 27 -16.31 -9.70 19.89
C LYS A 27 -15.38 -9.40 18.71
N HIS A 28 -15.86 -9.49 17.48
CA HIS A 28 -15.13 -9.04 16.30
C HIS A 28 -14.95 -7.52 16.28
N LEU A 29 -16.00 -6.75 16.61
CA LEU A 29 -15.91 -5.28 16.70
C LEU A 29 -15.00 -4.82 17.84
N VAL A 30 -15.08 -5.45 19.02
CA VAL A 30 -14.20 -5.15 20.19
C VAL A 30 -12.76 -5.59 19.95
N ARG A 31 -12.50 -6.62 19.11
CA ARG A 31 -11.15 -6.94 18.65
C ARG A 31 -10.54 -5.85 17.72
N TYR A 32 -11.37 -5.15 16.96
CA TYR A 32 -10.92 -4.04 16.10
C TYR A 32 -10.56 -2.76 16.89
N THR A 33 -11.05 -2.61 18.14
CA THR A 33 -10.85 -1.39 18.93
C THR A 33 -9.67 -1.42 19.90
N LYS A 34 -8.77 -2.41 19.82
CA LYS A 34 -7.49 -2.27 20.49
C LYS A 34 -6.60 -1.39 19.60
N MET A 35 -6.72 -0.06 19.78
CA MET A 35 -5.95 0.94 19.05
C MET A 35 -4.50 0.48 18.93
N GLN A 36 -4.05 0.32 17.69
CA GLN A 36 -2.64 0.10 17.40
C GLN A 36 -1.93 1.43 17.64
N SER A 37 -0.74 1.39 18.22
CA SER A 37 0.09 2.59 18.28
C SER A 37 0.64 2.87 16.87
N PHE A 38 0.98 4.11 16.57
CA PHE A 38 1.63 4.52 15.33
C PHE A 38 2.83 3.63 14.99
N THR A 39 3.63 3.30 16.02
CA THR A 39 4.77 2.39 15.83
C THR A 39 4.32 0.99 15.38
N GLU A 40 3.25 0.43 15.95
CA GLU A 40 2.73 -0.88 15.52
C GLU A 40 2.22 -0.85 14.09
N GLU A 41 1.54 0.22 13.70
CA GLU A 41 1.06 0.44 12.33
C GLU A 41 2.21 0.50 11.34
N ASN A 42 3.27 1.25 11.65
CA ASN A 42 4.46 1.35 10.81
C ASN A 42 5.16 -0.01 10.65
N TYR A 43 5.25 -0.81 11.73
CA TYR A 43 5.80 -2.16 11.61
C TYR A 43 4.97 -3.07 10.71
N LEU A 44 3.64 -3.04 10.82
CA LEU A 44 2.76 -3.83 9.95
C LEU A 44 2.88 -3.40 8.49
N LYS A 45 2.92 -2.09 8.20
CA LYS A 45 3.14 -1.54 6.85
C LYS A 45 4.48 -2.01 6.27
N ILE A 46 5.57 -1.92 7.04
CA ILE A 46 6.90 -2.33 6.59
C ILE A 46 6.97 -3.84 6.36
N ILE A 47 6.42 -4.66 7.26
CA ILE A 47 6.37 -6.12 7.06
C ILE A 47 5.57 -6.44 5.79
N TYR A 48 4.46 -5.75 5.55
CA TYR A 48 3.66 -5.91 4.35
C TYR A 48 4.50 -5.62 3.09
N HIS A 49 5.14 -4.46 3.01
CA HIS A 49 5.97 -4.08 1.86
C HIS A 49 7.15 -5.03 1.63
N LEU A 50 7.81 -5.49 2.68
CA LEU A 50 8.91 -6.45 2.56
C LEU A 50 8.46 -7.86 2.16
N SER A 51 7.19 -8.22 2.38
CA SER A 51 6.60 -9.52 2.02
C SER A 51 5.90 -9.54 0.65
N GLU A 52 5.71 -8.39 0.01
CA GLU A 52 4.80 -8.17 -1.13
C GLU A 52 5.03 -9.05 -2.34
N ASN A 53 6.23 -9.57 -2.53
CA ASN A 53 6.52 -10.29 -3.77
C ASN A 53 6.52 -11.82 -3.66
N ASN A 54 6.48 -12.42 -2.46
CA ASN A 54 6.72 -13.86 -2.34
C ASN A 54 5.92 -14.61 -1.27
N ASP A 55 5.07 -13.94 -0.50
CA ASP A 55 4.45 -14.51 0.72
C ASP A 55 5.50 -15.16 1.66
N GLN A 56 6.77 -14.74 1.53
CA GLN A 56 7.89 -15.24 2.30
C GLN A 56 7.95 -14.57 3.68
N ALA A 57 8.53 -15.28 4.63
CA ALA A 57 8.75 -14.71 5.94
C ALA A 57 9.82 -13.61 5.86
N VAL A 58 9.51 -12.46 6.43
CA VAL A 58 10.41 -11.31 6.49
C VAL A 58 11.40 -11.49 7.64
N GLN A 59 12.69 -11.34 7.35
CA GLN A 59 13.73 -11.47 8.35
C GLN A 59 13.76 -10.25 9.29
N THR A 60 14.00 -10.49 10.57
CA THR A 60 14.06 -9.45 11.60
C THR A 60 15.07 -8.33 11.27
N ASN A 61 16.20 -8.72 10.66
CA ASN A 61 17.23 -7.75 10.24
C ASN A 61 16.76 -6.83 9.11
N ALA A 62 16.00 -7.36 8.14
CA ALA A 62 15.43 -6.53 7.08
C ALA A 62 14.43 -5.50 7.63
N ILE A 63 13.64 -5.91 8.64
CA ILE A 63 12.74 -4.97 9.34
C ILE A 63 13.57 -3.91 10.08
N ALA A 64 14.63 -4.31 10.79
CA ALA A 64 15.50 -3.38 11.52
C ALA A 64 16.17 -2.35 10.60
N GLU A 65 16.65 -2.79 9.47
CA GLU A 65 17.24 -1.94 8.43
C GLU A 65 16.22 -0.94 7.88
N LYS A 66 15.04 -1.43 7.46
CA LYS A 66 13.98 -0.55 6.91
C LYS A 66 13.43 0.44 7.94
N MET A 67 13.34 0.03 9.22
CA MET A 67 12.92 0.88 10.34
C MET A 67 14.03 1.79 10.86
N GLN A 68 15.27 1.66 10.37
CA GLN A 68 16.47 2.35 10.88
C GLN A 68 16.61 2.23 12.41
N THR A 69 16.36 1.04 12.96
CA THR A 69 16.36 0.79 14.40
C THR A 69 17.16 -0.46 14.78
N LYS A 70 17.35 -0.67 16.10
CA LYS A 70 18.12 -1.83 16.59
C LYS A 70 17.31 -3.13 16.53
N ALA A 71 17.95 -4.23 16.17
CA ALA A 71 17.32 -5.56 16.08
C ALA A 71 16.63 -6.00 17.40
N ALA A 72 17.14 -5.58 18.56
CA ALA A 72 16.51 -5.83 19.85
C ALA A 72 15.11 -5.20 19.94
N SER A 73 14.99 -3.92 19.57
CA SER A 73 13.71 -3.19 19.58
C SER A 73 12.70 -3.83 18.60
N VAL A 74 13.19 -4.30 17.44
CA VAL A 74 12.36 -5.05 16.48
C VAL A 74 11.85 -6.34 17.09
N THR A 75 12.72 -7.10 17.77
CA THR A 75 12.33 -8.35 18.41
C THR A 75 11.23 -8.16 19.47
N ASP A 76 11.30 -7.11 20.25
CA ASP A 76 10.29 -6.81 21.27
C ASP A 76 8.95 -6.38 20.64
N MET A 77 8.99 -5.59 19.57
CA MET A 77 7.78 -5.23 18.83
C MET A 77 7.16 -6.45 18.13
N ILE A 78 7.97 -7.33 17.54
CA ILE A 78 7.50 -8.57 16.93
C ILE A 78 6.75 -9.43 17.95
N LYS A 79 7.29 -9.61 19.19
CA LYS A 79 6.57 -10.33 20.24
C LYS A 79 5.23 -9.69 20.55
N LYS A 80 5.20 -8.35 20.70
CA LYS A 80 3.97 -7.60 20.98
C LYS A 80 2.93 -7.75 19.88
N LEU A 81 3.33 -7.72 18.62
CA LEU A 81 2.43 -7.93 17.48
C LEU A 81 1.96 -9.39 17.39
N ALA A 82 2.81 -10.36 17.73
CA ALA A 82 2.45 -11.77 17.79
C ALA A 82 1.43 -12.05 18.91
N ASP A 83 1.61 -11.46 20.09
CA ASP A 83 0.65 -11.53 21.19
C ASP A 83 -0.72 -10.95 20.83
N LYS A 84 -0.74 -9.95 19.92
CA LYS A 84 -1.96 -9.38 19.34
C LYS A 84 -2.52 -10.19 18.16
N GLN A 85 -1.89 -11.30 17.79
CA GLN A 85 -2.27 -12.14 16.66
C GLN A 85 -2.28 -11.40 15.30
N LEU A 86 -1.43 -10.39 15.15
CA LEU A 86 -1.26 -9.64 13.90
C LEU A 86 -0.17 -10.22 13.01
N ILE A 87 0.76 -10.95 13.61
CA ILE A 87 1.83 -11.65 12.92
C ILE A 87 2.04 -13.06 13.47
N ASP A 88 2.56 -13.95 12.64
CA ASP A 88 3.13 -15.22 13.00
C ASP A 88 4.65 -15.08 13.04
N TYR A 89 5.26 -15.32 14.18
CA TYR A 89 6.70 -15.26 14.38
C TYR A 89 7.26 -16.62 14.74
N LYS A 90 8.25 -17.06 14.00
CA LYS A 90 9.04 -18.25 14.34
C LYS A 90 10.53 -17.88 14.39
N LYS A 91 11.14 -18.18 15.52
CA LYS A 91 12.57 -17.91 15.74
C LYS A 91 13.39 -18.49 14.58
N TYR A 92 14.29 -17.70 14.02
CA TYR A 92 15.13 -18.01 12.84
C TYR A 92 14.40 -18.22 11.51
N GLN A 93 13.07 -18.26 11.48
CA GLN A 93 12.30 -18.41 10.25
C GLN A 93 11.70 -17.07 9.75
N GLY A 94 11.73 -16.05 10.60
CA GLY A 94 11.20 -14.73 10.28
C GLY A 94 9.74 -14.52 10.71
N VAL A 95 9.13 -13.49 10.13
CA VAL A 95 7.81 -12.95 10.47
C VAL A 95 6.89 -13.03 9.27
N ARG A 96 5.64 -13.43 9.46
CA ARG A 96 4.57 -13.37 8.47
C ARG A 96 3.38 -12.59 9.03
N LEU A 97 2.69 -11.83 8.20
CA LEU A 97 1.42 -11.24 8.60
C LEU A 97 0.34 -12.33 8.69
N THR A 98 -0.48 -12.28 9.74
CA THR A 98 -1.75 -13.01 9.75
C THR A 98 -2.74 -12.36 8.80
N VAL A 99 -3.89 -13.01 8.56
CA VAL A 99 -4.98 -12.38 7.77
C VAL A 99 -5.39 -11.04 8.37
N THR A 100 -5.53 -10.97 9.70
CA THR A 100 -5.87 -9.72 10.42
C THR A 100 -4.77 -8.67 10.30
N GLY A 101 -3.50 -9.08 10.45
CA GLY A 101 -2.36 -8.18 10.32
C GLY A 101 -2.20 -7.64 8.89
N LYS A 102 -2.42 -8.50 7.88
CA LYS A 102 -2.41 -8.09 6.47
C LYS A 102 -3.50 -7.07 6.17
N GLN A 103 -4.73 -7.30 6.65
CA GLN A 103 -5.81 -6.34 6.47
C GLN A 103 -5.52 -5.00 7.15
N ALA A 104 -4.95 -5.03 8.36
CA ALA A 104 -4.53 -3.81 9.06
C ALA A 104 -3.47 -3.04 8.23
N ALA A 105 -2.44 -3.72 7.74
CA ALA A 105 -1.40 -3.11 6.92
C ALA A 105 -1.96 -2.50 5.62
N ILE A 106 -2.83 -3.23 4.91
CA ILE A 106 -3.48 -2.74 3.68
C ILE A 106 -4.32 -1.49 3.95
N ASN A 107 -5.02 -1.41 5.09
CA ASN A 107 -5.78 -0.22 5.46
C ASN A 107 -4.88 0.99 5.71
N ILE A 108 -3.68 0.79 6.25
CA ILE A 108 -2.70 1.88 6.43
C ILE A 108 -2.21 2.35 5.06
N VAL A 109 -1.83 1.41 4.18
CA VAL A 109 -1.43 1.73 2.79
C VAL A 109 -2.53 2.50 2.05
N ARG A 110 -3.82 2.10 2.21
CA ARG A 110 -4.94 2.82 1.61
C ARG A 110 -5.03 4.26 2.12
N LYS A 111 -4.94 4.46 3.42
CA LYS A 111 -4.96 5.80 4.03
C LYS A 111 -3.82 6.67 3.51
N HIS A 112 -2.60 6.14 3.52
CA HIS A 112 -1.41 6.80 3.00
C HIS A 112 -1.64 7.33 1.59
N ARG A 113 -2.00 6.45 0.65
CA ARG A 113 -2.19 6.78 -0.77
C ARG A 113 -3.33 7.76 -1.01
N LEU A 114 -4.44 7.66 -0.27
CA LEU A 114 -5.53 8.64 -0.35
C LEU A 114 -5.09 10.03 0.14
N TRP A 115 -4.29 10.11 1.19
CA TRP A 115 -3.74 11.38 1.65
C TRP A 115 -2.78 11.99 0.64
N GLU A 116 -1.91 11.20 0.01
CA GLU A 116 -1.04 11.70 -1.07
C GLU A 116 -1.85 12.30 -2.22
N VAL A 117 -2.91 11.61 -2.69
CA VAL A 117 -3.82 12.16 -3.72
C VAL A 117 -4.44 13.48 -3.27
N PHE A 118 -4.95 13.53 -2.04
CA PHE A 118 -5.55 14.76 -1.50
C PHE A 118 -4.56 15.93 -1.46
N LEU A 119 -3.36 15.68 -0.99
CA LEU A 119 -2.30 16.69 -0.89
C LEU A 119 -1.92 17.24 -2.27
N VAL A 120 -1.76 16.37 -3.26
CA VAL A 120 -1.41 16.80 -4.63
C VAL A 120 -2.59 17.48 -5.32
N GLU A 121 -3.76 16.83 -5.39
CA GLU A 121 -4.87 17.31 -6.21
C GLU A 121 -5.64 18.48 -5.61
N LYS A 122 -5.74 18.55 -4.28
CA LYS A 122 -6.60 19.55 -3.62
C LYS A 122 -5.81 20.65 -2.93
N LEU A 123 -4.59 20.35 -2.48
CA LEU A 123 -3.73 21.32 -1.81
C LEU A 123 -2.54 21.80 -2.68
N ASN A 124 -2.39 21.25 -3.90
CA ASN A 124 -1.35 21.60 -4.87
C ASN A 124 0.09 21.41 -4.35
N PHE A 125 0.29 20.44 -3.46
CA PHE A 125 1.63 19.97 -3.13
C PHE A 125 2.24 19.26 -4.34
N LYS A 126 3.56 19.28 -4.46
CA LYS A 126 4.25 18.48 -5.46
C LYS A 126 4.32 17.02 -5.04
N TRP A 127 4.38 16.13 -6.01
CA TRP A 127 4.43 14.69 -5.78
C TRP A 127 5.64 14.22 -4.96
N ASP A 128 6.73 14.99 -4.95
CA ASP A 128 7.93 14.74 -4.16
C ASP A 128 7.89 15.30 -2.73
N GLU A 129 6.81 15.99 -2.35
CA GLU A 129 6.66 16.66 -1.05
C GLU A 129 5.63 15.96 -0.15
N VAL A 130 4.84 15.03 -0.68
CA VAL A 130 3.64 14.51 0.01
C VAL A 130 3.89 13.30 0.89
N HIS A 131 4.94 12.53 0.64
CA HIS A 131 5.20 11.27 1.32
C HIS A 131 5.28 11.42 2.85
N ASP A 132 6.13 12.32 3.34
CA ASP A 132 6.32 12.51 4.78
C ASP A 132 5.05 13.03 5.49
N ILE A 133 4.27 13.88 4.81
CA ILE A 133 3.01 14.39 5.33
C ILE A 133 1.97 13.27 5.39
N ALA A 134 1.89 12.43 4.37
CA ALA A 134 0.99 11.29 4.32
C ALA A 134 1.33 10.23 5.39
N GLU A 135 2.64 10.02 5.69
CA GLU A 135 3.11 9.19 6.81
C GLU A 135 2.54 9.64 8.17
N GLU A 136 2.41 10.94 8.40
CA GLU A 136 1.80 11.46 9.62
C GLU A 136 0.26 11.30 9.60
N LEU A 137 -0.38 11.58 8.47
CA LEU A 137 -1.84 11.57 8.33
C LEU A 137 -2.43 10.15 8.28
N GLU A 138 -1.69 9.14 7.83
CA GLU A 138 -2.17 7.77 7.73
C GLU A 138 -2.56 7.15 9.08
N HIS A 139 -2.08 7.73 10.18
CA HIS A 139 -2.38 7.27 11.54
C HIS A 139 -3.70 7.80 12.10
N ILE A 140 -4.43 8.64 11.37
CA ILE A 140 -5.76 9.08 11.77
C ILE A 140 -6.70 7.87 11.79
N ASN A 141 -7.24 7.57 12.97
CA ASN A 141 -8.09 6.41 13.18
C ASN A 141 -9.58 6.80 13.13
N SER A 142 -10.06 7.14 11.93
CA SER A 142 -11.47 7.42 11.66
C SER A 142 -11.88 6.76 10.34
N PRO A 143 -12.49 5.57 10.37
CA PRO A 143 -12.97 4.91 9.16
C PRO A 143 -13.91 5.78 8.32
N GLU A 144 -14.81 6.51 8.98
CA GLU A 144 -15.73 7.43 8.30
C GLU A 144 -14.99 8.54 7.55
N LEU A 145 -13.94 9.11 8.13
CA LEU A 145 -13.12 10.12 7.45
C LEU A 145 -12.46 9.54 6.19
N VAL A 146 -11.94 8.32 6.27
CA VAL A 146 -11.29 7.67 5.13
C VAL A 146 -12.27 7.40 3.99
N GLU A 147 -13.49 6.93 4.31
CA GLU A 147 -14.52 6.69 3.29
C GLU A 147 -14.98 8.01 2.65
N ARG A 148 -15.17 9.07 3.44
CA ARG A 148 -15.53 10.41 2.91
C ARG A 148 -14.39 11.03 2.09
N LEU A 149 -13.14 10.78 2.47
CA LEU A 149 -11.98 11.22 1.70
C LEU A 149 -11.92 10.54 0.33
N ASP A 150 -12.13 9.21 0.31
CA ASP A 150 -12.15 8.44 -0.93
C ASP A 150 -13.28 8.90 -1.87
N GLU A 151 -14.49 9.11 -1.32
CA GLU A 151 -15.63 9.66 -2.07
C GLU A 151 -15.34 11.07 -2.58
N PHE A 152 -14.78 11.95 -1.76
CA PHE A 152 -14.42 13.33 -2.13
C PHE A 152 -13.38 13.36 -3.26
N LEU A 153 -12.49 12.40 -3.29
CA LEU A 153 -11.48 12.22 -4.34
C LEU A 153 -12.01 11.46 -5.56
N LEU A 154 -13.31 11.12 -5.60
CA LEU A 154 -13.96 10.38 -6.68
C LEU A 154 -13.39 8.98 -6.90
N TYR A 155 -13.01 8.29 -5.82
CA TYR A 155 -12.50 6.91 -5.82
C TYR A 155 -11.26 6.72 -6.72
N PRO A 156 -10.15 7.41 -6.43
CA PRO A 156 -8.95 7.33 -7.22
C PRO A 156 -8.40 5.90 -7.23
N LYS A 157 -7.86 5.47 -8.36
CA LYS A 157 -7.32 4.11 -8.53
C LYS A 157 -5.83 4.02 -8.21
N ASN A 158 -5.13 5.13 -8.38
CA ASN A 158 -3.70 5.24 -8.15
C ASN A 158 -3.40 6.51 -7.37
N ASP A 159 -2.33 6.49 -6.61
CA ASP A 159 -1.76 7.67 -5.97
C ASP A 159 -0.94 8.52 -6.97
N PRO A 160 -0.35 9.66 -6.54
CA PRO A 160 0.45 10.52 -7.41
C PRO A 160 1.76 9.88 -7.92
N HIS A 161 2.16 8.74 -7.41
CA HIS A 161 3.34 7.99 -7.84
C HIS A 161 2.99 6.84 -8.79
N GLY A 162 1.69 6.56 -8.97
CA GLY A 162 1.15 5.50 -9.80
C GLY A 162 0.89 4.18 -9.03
N ASP A 163 1.08 4.16 -7.74
CA ASP A 163 0.80 2.99 -6.92
C ASP A 163 -0.71 2.75 -6.76
N PRO A 164 -1.19 1.51 -6.93
CA PRO A 164 -2.62 1.21 -6.88
C PRO A 164 -3.20 1.39 -5.47
N ILE A 165 -4.29 2.15 -5.33
CA ILE A 165 -5.01 2.35 -4.08
C ILE A 165 -5.92 1.14 -3.84
N PRO A 166 -5.76 0.39 -2.72
CA PRO A 166 -6.68 -0.71 -2.41
C PRO A 166 -8.08 -0.19 -2.08
N ASP A 167 -9.11 -0.92 -2.48
CA ASP A 167 -10.48 -0.63 -2.10
C ASP A 167 -10.71 -0.86 -0.58
N LYS A 168 -11.90 -0.54 -0.08
CA LYS A 168 -12.28 -0.74 1.32
C LYS A 168 -12.24 -2.21 1.80
N HIS A 169 -12.16 -3.17 0.89
CA HIS A 169 -12.02 -4.59 1.18
C HIS A 169 -10.56 -5.07 1.06
N GLY A 170 -9.64 -4.16 0.74
CA GLY A 170 -8.22 -4.45 0.59
C GLY A 170 -7.85 -5.08 -0.76
N LYS A 171 -8.73 -4.99 -1.76
CA LYS A 171 -8.46 -5.48 -3.11
C LYS A 171 -7.76 -4.41 -3.93
N PHE A 172 -6.72 -4.82 -4.65
CA PHE A 172 -6.01 -3.98 -5.60
C PHE A 172 -6.51 -4.25 -7.04
N ASP A 173 -6.78 -3.19 -7.77
CA ASP A 173 -6.99 -3.27 -9.21
C ASP A 173 -5.62 -3.27 -9.90
N ALA A 174 -5.11 -4.45 -10.22
CA ALA A 174 -3.81 -4.58 -10.87
C ALA A 174 -3.91 -4.09 -12.33
N ILE A 175 -3.20 -3.03 -12.66
CA ILE A 175 -2.98 -2.60 -14.06
C ILE A 175 -1.64 -3.21 -14.49
N PRO A 176 -1.61 -3.99 -15.59
CA PRO A 176 -0.35 -4.54 -16.07
C PRO A 176 0.58 -3.41 -16.53
N PHE A 177 1.82 -3.47 -16.08
CA PHE A 177 2.88 -2.55 -16.48
C PHE A 177 4.18 -3.30 -16.75
N THR A 178 5.07 -2.67 -17.50
CA THR A 178 6.47 -3.08 -17.64
C THR A 178 7.39 -1.95 -17.19
N ARG A 179 8.66 -2.21 -17.05
CA ARG A 179 9.66 -1.17 -16.75
C ARG A 179 10.20 -0.58 -18.04
N LEU A 180 10.46 0.72 -18.07
CA LEU A 180 11.07 1.40 -19.23
C LEU A 180 12.35 0.67 -19.70
N SER A 181 13.17 0.17 -18.76
CA SER A 181 14.39 -0.60 -19.06
C SER A 181 14.14 -1.96 -19.74
N LYS A 182 12.90 -2.38 -19.91
CA LYS A 182 12.50 -3.62 -20.58
C LYS A 182 11.86 -3.41 -21.96
N LEU A 183 11.56 -2.16 -22.32
CA LEU A 183 11.07 -1.82 -23.64
C LEU A 183 12.16 -2.08 -24.72
N GLN A 184 11.70 -2.32 -25.93
CA GLN A 184 12.56 -2.41 -27.11
C GLN A 184 12.53 -1.09 -27.89
N ALA A 185 13.56 -0.85 -28.71
CA ALA A 185 13.60 0.32 -29.57
C ALA A 185 12.37 0.36 -30.51
N GLY A 186 11.72 1.50 -30.60
CA GLY A 186 10.49 1.73 -31.35
C GLY A 186 9.21 1.49 -30.55
N GLU A 187 9.26 0.85 -29.39
CA GLU A 187 8.07 0.67 -28.55
C GLU A 187 7.65 1.99 -27.90
N GLN A 188 6.34 2.20 -27.87
CA GLN A 188 5.70 3.35 -27.27
C GLN A 188 4.92 2.92 -26.02
N GLY A 189 4.89 3.80 -25.02
CA GLY A 189 4.09 3.54 -23.83
C GLY A 189 3.81 4.79 -23.00
N LEU A 190 2.85 4.62 -22.10
CA LEU A 190 2.39 5.65 -21.18
C LEU A 190 3.08 5.48 -19.82
N ILE A 191 3.65 6.56 -19.26
CA ILE A 191 4.17 6.56 -17.90
C ILE A 191 3.01 6.42 -16.91
N MET A 192 2.95 5.29 -16.21
CA MET A 192 1.88 4.97 -15.26
C MET A 192 2.29 5.15 -13.82
N GLY A 193 3.58 5.11 -13.52
CA GLY A 193 4.08 5.21 -12.17
C GLY A 193 5.59 5.09 -12.09
N VAL A 194 6.07 5.09 -10.85
CA VAL A 194 7.47 4.88 -10.50
C VAL A 194 7.58 3.88 -9.34
N SER A 195 8.71 3.21 -9.21
CA SER A 195 8.99 2.27 -8.11
C SER A 195 10.04 2.79 -7.13
N GLU A 196 10.47 4.03 -7.28
CA GLU A 196 11.41 4.74 -6.39
C GLU A 196 10.77 6.09 -6.05
N HIS A 197 10.58 6.38 -4.75
CA HIS A 197 9.80 7.52 -4.25
C HIS A 197 10.64 8.55 -3.50
N SER A 198 11.98 8.44 -3.53
CA SER A 198 12.81 9.48 -2.91
C SER A 198 12.60 10.83 -3.59
N SER A 199 12.52 11.90 -2.79
CA SER A 199 12.34 13.27 -3.30
C SER A 199 13.42 13.65 -4.33
N ALA A 200 14.65 13.13 -4.18
CA ALA A 200 15.72 13.36 -5.15
C ALA A 200 15.42 12.73 -6.52
N PHE A 201 14.89 11.51 -6.55
CA PHE A 201 14.51 10.82 -7.78
C PHE A 201 13.31 11.50 -8.45
N LEU A 202 12.26 11.80 -7.70
CA LEU A 202 11.06 12.46 -8.22
C LEU A 202 11.37 13.84 -8.80
N LYS A 203 12.19 14.66 -8.11
CA LYS A 203 12.69 15.94 -8.63
C LYS A 203 13.52 15.78 -9.90
N HIS A 204 14.32 14.71 -10.00
CA HIS A 204 15.06 14.41 -11.21
C HIS A 204 14.14 14.12 -12.39
N LEU A 205 13.11 13.30 -12.21
CA LEU A 205 12.12 13.02 -13.25
C LEU A 205 11.34 14.27 -13.66
N GLU A 206 10.93 15.11 -12.70
CA GLU A 206 10.24 16.37 -12.99
C GLU A 206 11.08 17.30 -13.87
N LYS A 207 12.39 17.44 -13.56
CA LYS A 207 13.33 18.21 -14.39
C LYS A 207 13.44 17.69 -15.82
N LEU A 208 13.31 16.38 -16.01
CA LEU A 208 13.31 15.74 -17.33
C LEU A 208 11.92 15.81 -18.01
N GLY A 209 10.89 16.22 -17.30
CA GLY A 209 9.50 16.21 -17.78
C GLY A 209 8.87 14.81 -17.81
N LEU A 210 9.48 13.83 -17.13
CA LEU A 210 9.02 12.45 -17.07
C LEU A 210 8.00 12.27 -15.95
N THR A 211 6.78 12.77 -16.18
CA THR A 211 5.68 12.71 -15.21
C THR A 211 4.60 11.74 -15.65
N LEU A 212 3.74 11.31 -14.71
CA LEU A 212 2.65 10.39 -15.00
C LEU A 212 1.73 10.93 -16.11
N GLY A 213 1.17 10.02 -16.89
CA GLY A 213 0.27 10.35 -17.98
C GLY A 213 0.96 10.83 -19.26
N LYS A 214 2.28 10.96 -19.27
CA LYS A 214 3.04 11.29 -20.49
C LYS A 214 3.33 10.05 -21.32
N THR A 215 3.18 10.16 -22.62
CA THR A 215 3.54 9.11 -23.59
C THR A 215 4.98 9.33 -24.05
N LEU A 216 5.74 8.24 -24.13
CA LEU A 216 7.11 8.23 -24.64
C LEU A 216 7.30 7.11 -25.66
N THR A 217 8.28 7.25 -26.50
CA THR A 217 8.77 6.18 -27.39
C THR A 217 10.23 5.92 -27.08
N LEU A 218 10.61 4.67 -26.87
CA LEU A 218 12.02 4.29 -26.70
C LEU A 218 12.72 4.35 -28.05
N ALA A 219 13.66 5.28 -28.22
CA ALA A 219 14.38 5.46 -29.47
C ALA A 219 15.56 4.49 -29.60
N THR A 220 16.47 4.48 -28.64
CA THR A 220 17.67 3.63 -28.65
C THR A 220 18.06 3.18 -27.25
N ILE A 221 18.79 2.08 -27.19
CA ILE A 221 19.44 1.58 -25.96
C ILE A 221 20.94 1.56 -26.25
N THR A 222 21.73 2.13 -25.34
CA THR A 222 23.18 2.10 -25.43
C THR A 222 23.72 0.75 -24.97
N ASP A 223 24.42 0.01 -25.84
CA ASP A 223 24.91 -1.34 -25.52
C ASP A 223 25.92 -1.35 -24.37
N PHE A 224 26.71 -0.28 -24.22
CA PHE A 224 27.78 -0.19 -23.23
C PHE A 224 27.26 -0.18 -21.77
N ASP A 225 26.29 0.66 -21.47
CA ASP A 225 25.83 0.89 -20.09
C ASP A 225 24.32 0.67 -19.89
N GLY A 226 23.60 0.39 -20.99
CA GLY A 226 22.15 0.20 -20.98
C GLY A 226 21.38 1.49 -20.73
N SER A 227 21.99 2.67 -20.85
CA SER A 227 21.24 3.94 -20.88
C SER A 227 20.29 3.95 -22.07
N VAL A 228 19.16 4.64 -21.91
CA VAL A 228 18.11 4.69 -22.92
C VAL A 228 17.87 6.11 -23.39
N GLU A 229 17.65 6.27 -24.68
CA GLU A 229 17.17 7.50 -25.27
C GLU A 229 15.67 7.35 -25.59
N ILE A 230 14.88 8.27 -25.10
CA ILE A 230 13.45 8.31 -25.32
C ILE A 230 13.04 9.58 -26.07
N MET A 231 12.03 9.47 -26.89
CA MET A 231 11.36 10.58 -27.54
C MET A 231 10.06 10.90 -26.84
N MET A 232 9.86 12.15 -26.49
CA MET A 232 8.66 12.65 -25.85
C MET A 232 8.38 14.07 -26.36
N GLU A 233 7.23 14.28 -27.00
CA GLU A 233 6.83 15.60 -27.54
C GLU A 233 7.96 16.27 -28.36
N ASP A 234 8.54 15.59 -29.33
CA ASP A 234 9.65 16.07 -30.18
C ASP A 234 10.98 16.35 -29.46
N LYS A 235 11.08 15.99 -28.17
CA LYS A 235 12.32 16.11 -27.40
C LYS A 235 12.95 14.74 -27.20
N LYS A 236 14.26 14.71 -27.41
CA LYS A 236 15.09 13.54 -27.09
C LYS A 236 15.62 13.69 -25.69
N ILE A 237 15.34 12.70 -24.83
CA ILE A 237 15.77 12.66 -23.43
C ILE A 237 16.58 11.41 -23.22
N SER A 238 17.76 11.54 -22.61
CA SER A 238 18.60 10.41 -22.23
C SER A 238 18.46 10.17 -20.73
N VAL A 239 18.22 8.91 -20.34
CA VAL A 239 18.17 8.47 -18.95
C VAL A 239 19.07 7.27 -18.73
N THR A 240 19.66 7.17 -17.55
CA THR A 240 20.49 6.03 -17.19
C THR A 240 19.65 4.76 -17.10
N ARG A 241 20.28 3.60 -17.24
CA ARG A 241 19.64 2.31 -17.00
C ARG A 241 18.99 2.23 -15.61
N GLU A 242 19.61 2.83 -14.61
CA GLU A 242 19.10 2.83 -13.24
C GLU A 242 17.77 3.61 -13.15
N VAL A 243 17.71 4.81 -13.70
CA VAL A 243 16.46 5.58 -13.78
C VAL A 243 15.38 4.81 -14.55
N ALA A 244 15.73 4.22 -15.70
CA ALA A 244 14.79 3.46 -16.54
C ALA A 244 14.20 2.21 -15.84
N LYS A 245 14.89 1.62 -14.88
CA LYS A 245 14.36 0.51 -14.06
C LYS A 245 13.22 0.91 -13.16
N HIS A 246 13.15 2.18 -12.78
CA HIS A 246 12.17 2.68 -11.82
C HIS A 246 10.98 3.36 -12.47
N ILE A 247 10.93 3.52 -13.78
CA ILE A 247 9.78 4.06 -14.52
C ILE A 247 8.90 2.92 -14.99
N LEU A 248 7.61 2.97 -14.62
CA LEU A 248 6.60 1.96 -14.94
C LEU A 248 5.78 2.41 -16.15
N ILE A 249 5.72 1.55 -17.17
CA ILE A 249 5.15 1.86 -18.48
C ILE A 249 3.99 0.89 -18.78
N ARG A 250 2.91 1.42 -19.29
CA ARG A 250 1.84 0.65 -19.95
C ARG A 250 2.02 0.80 -21.46
N ILE A 251 2.19 -0.30 -22.14
CA ILE A 251 2.22 -0.43 -23.60
C ILE A 251 0.78 -0.43 -24.14
#